data_e2bc0b5706a5a97cf1ace6d3824e7d61
#
_entry.id   e2bc0b5706a5a97cf1ace6d3824e7d61
#
_cell.length_a   1.000
_cell.length_b   1.000
_cell.length_c   1.000
_cell.angle_alpha   90.00
_cell.angle_beta   90.00
_cell.angle_gamma   90.00
#
_symmetry.space_group_name_H-M   'P 1'
#
loop_
_entity.id
_entity.type
_entity.pdbx_description
1 polymer ?
#
loop_
_entity_poly.entity_id
_entity_poly.type
_entity_poly.pdbx_seq_one_letter_code
_entity_poly.pdbx_strand_id
1 'polypeptide(L)'
;ASSLDYGLYDLIDRYSYRSQKFNTQDLMRFTQEGIEFILPESNRIDTVKSGLFNRALAQNDFVPPMTRIWSPANRTDLEQQGFFLNDSKGNLFRLSMSEGAPVVEPLNRPDDKEILLMSFCDEEDFLAIAVTTDGDSYLLPRDRSGYSRLPLPSFLGKSVSLSGNLFYYFFTLESDDSTQYVVIDKSLRPVNRYTTKQVTPEPAFDFSAYLFPVRITQSAYTGIKVRIGDPAKFLFVNLLLALLTFCIRRQQKYSVEVQLIDTLIVALLGIYGMAGAFAIPYRRNDKKEKHSI
;
A
#
# COMPACT_ATOMS: atom_id res chain seq x y z
N ALA A 1 -6.99 -1.17 -5.79
CA ALA A 1 -6.16 -2.32 -5.44
C ALA A 1 -4.93 -2.24 -6.34
N SER A 2 -3.75 -1.98 -5.76
CA SER A 2 -2.50 -2.14 -6.49
C SER A 2 -2.39 -3.60 -6.88
N SER A 3 -2.43 -3.89 -8.18
CA SER A 3 -2.02 -5.20 -8.68
C SER A 3 -0.63 -5.49 -8.11
N LEU A 4 -0.42 -6.69 -7.60
CA LEU A 4 0.90 -7.15 -7.19
C LEU A 4 1.82 -6.94 -8.38
N ASP A 5 2.81 -6.08 -8.21
CA ASP A 5 3.81 -5.80 -9.24
C ASP A 5 4.80 -6.96 -9.26
N TYR A 6 4.59 -7.91 -10.17
CA TYR A 6 5.51 -9.04 -10.37
C TYR A 6 6.72 -8.66 -11.22
N GLY A 7 6.84 -7.38 -11.62
CA GLY A 7 7.93 -6.90 -12.47
C GLY A 7 7.87 -7.39 -13.91
N LEU A 8 6.79 -8.09 -14.30
CA LEU A 8 6.55 -8.55 -15.67
C LEU A 8 5.22 -8.00 -16.18
N TYR A 9 5.24 -7.44 -17.38
CA TYR A 9 4.11 -6.77 -17.98
C TYR A 9 3.85 -7.30 -19.39
N ASP A 10 2.58 -7.50 -19.73
CA ASP A 10 2.15 -7.87 -21.09
C ASP A 10 1.95 -6.61 -21.93
N LEU A 11 2.79 -6.38 -22.94
CA LEU A 11 2.57 -5.33 -23.90
C LEU A 11 1.79 -5.87 -25.11
N ILE A 12 0.58 -5.34 -25.31
CA ILE A 12 -0.35 -5.79 -26.32
C ILE A 12 -0.18 -4.95 -27.58
N ASP A 13 -0.08 -5.61 -28.73
CA ASP A 13 -0.04 -4.94 -30.03
C ASP A 13 -1.42 -4.48 -30.48
N ARG A 14 -1.59 -3.18 -30.67
CA ARG A 14 -2.86 -2.53 -31.00
C ARG A 14 -3.49 -3.01 -32.33
N TYR A 15 -2.68 -3.43 -33.28
CA TYR A 15 -3.12 -3.84 -34.63
C TYR A 15 -2.79 -5.30 -34.93
N SER A 16 -2.70 -6.12 -33.91
CA SER A 16 -2.48 -7.55 -34.10
C SER A 16 -3.73 -8.19 -34.73
N TYR A 17 -3.66 -8.55 -36.02
CA TYR A 17 -4.66 -9.37 -36.70
C TYR A 17 -4.68 -10.83 -36.20
N ARG A 18 -3.87 -11.15 -35.22
CA ARG A 18 -3.83 -12.50 -34.65
C ARG A 18 -5.14 -12.76 -33.93
N SER A 19 -5.82 -13.83 -34.37
CA SER A 19 -7.05 -14.33 -33.78
C SER A 19 -7.02 -14.27 -32.25
N GLN A 20 -8.17 -14.20 -31.59
CA GLN A 20 -8.42 -14.10 -30.15
C GLN A 20 -7.69 -15.10 -29.22
N LYS A 21 -6.82 -15.94 -29.75
CA LYS A 21 -5.89 -16.77 -28.99
C LYS A 21 -4.64 -15.97 -28.67
N PHE A 22 -4.61 -15.51 -27.46
CA PHE A 22 -3.57 -14.67 -26.91
C PHE A 22 -2.26 -15.42 -26.76
N ASN A 23 -1.31 -15.13 -27.62
CA ASN A 23 0.07 -15.46 -27.40
C ASN A 23 0.68 -14.31 -26.56
N THR A 24 0.92 -14.55 -25.28
CA THR A 24 1.67 -13.66 -24.37
C THR A 24 3.14 -13.67 -24.73
N GLN A 25 3.47 -13.39 -26.00
CA GLN A 25 4.85 -13.45 -26.49
C GLN A 25 5.64 -12.18 -26.20
N ASP A 26 4.97 -11.13 -25.75
CA ASP A 26 5.58 -9.81 -25.55
C ASP A 26 5.66 -9.43 -24.08
N LEU A 27 6.20 -10.34 -23.25
CA LEU A 27 6.50 -10.06 -21.85
C LEU A 27 7.65 -9.07 -21.75
N MET A 28 7.46 -7.98 -21.02
CA MET A 28 8.48 -6.98 -20.77
C MET A 28 8.71 -6.78 -19.28
N ARG A 29 9.91 -6.36 -18.91
CA ARG A 29 10.27 -5.85 -17.59
C ARG A 29 11.05 -4.56 -17.70
N PHE A 30 11.00 -3.76 -16.65
CA PHE A 30 11.82 -2.57 -16.54
C PHE A 30 13.05 -2.85 -15.68
N THR A 31 14.18 -2.30 -16.12
CA THR A 31 15.47 -2.38 -15.42
C THR A 31 15.99 -0.98 -15.12
N GLN A 32 17.14 -0.89 -14.49
CA GLN A 32 17.83 0.40 -14.27
C GLN A 32 18.22 1.09 -15.58
N GLU A 33 18.37 0.33 -16.66
CA GLU A 33 18.84 0.83 -17.95
C GLU A 33 17.72 1.06 -18.97
N GLY A 34 16.51 0.52 -18.70
CA GLY A 34 15.36 0.65 -19.60
C GLY A 34 14.46 -0.58 -19.60
N ILE A 35 14.00 -0.97 -20.80
CA ILE A 35 13.05 -2.09 -21.00
C ILE A 35 13.79 -3.31 -21.54
N GLU A 36 13.46 -4.48 -20.99
CA GLU A 36 13.85 -5.77 -21.54
C GLU A 36 12.61 -6.59 -21.90
N PHE A 37 12.55 -7.10 -23.12
CA PHE A 37 11.57 -8.08 -23.55
C PHE A 37 12.11 -9.48 -23.28
N ILE A 38 11.24 -10.37 -22.82
CA ILE A 38 11.58 -11.74 -22.45
C ILE A 38 10.83 -12.70 -23.38
N LEU A 39 11.57 -13.58 -24.01
CA LEU A 39 10.99 -14.67 -24.80
C LEU A 39 10.50 -15.79 -23.87
N PRO A 40 9.19 -16.03 -23.73
CA PRO A 40 8.65 -16.98 -22.74
C PRO A 40 9.16 -18.41 -22.94
N GLU A 41 9.34 -18.83 -24.20
CA GLU A 41 9.76 -20.19 -24.55
C GLU A 41 11.18 -20.53 -24.08
N SER A 42 12.09 -19.55 -24.09
CA SER A 42 13.51 -19.75 -23.79
C SER A 42 13.97 -19.06 -22.51
N ASN A 43 13.12 -18.23 -21.93
CA ASN A 43 13.44 -17.34 -20.80
C ASN A 43 14.71 -16.49 -21.07
N ARG A 44 14.89 -16.04 -22.31
CA ARG A 44 16.00 -15.21 -22.74
C ARG A 44 15.50 -13.83 -23.11
N ILE A 45 16.40 -12.85 -23.00
CA ILE A 45 16.13 -11.46 -23.42
C ILE A 45 16.10 -11.40 -24.94
N ASP A 46 15.03 -10.83 -25.50
CA ASP A 46 14.99 -10.39 -26.91
C ASP A 46 15.75 -9.06 -27.01
N THR A 47 17.03 -9.15 -27.33
CA THR A 47 17.92 -7.97 -27.42
C THR A 47 17.53 -7.03 -28.57
N VAL A 48 16.95 -7.56 -29.65
CA VAL A 48 16.56 -6.76 -30.84
C VAL A 48 15.35 -5.91 -30.47
N LYS A 49 14.31 -6.52 -29.93
CA LYS A 49 13.09 -5.82 -29.51
C LYS A 49 13.36 -4.86 -28.35
N SER A 50 14.11 -5.29 -27.35
CA SER A 50 14.53 -4.43 -26.24
C SER A 50 15.30 -3.20 -26.73
N GLY A 51 16.25 -3.38 -27.64
CA GLY A 51 17.01 -2.29 -28.24
C GLY A 51 16.14 -1.32 -29.07
N LEU A 52 15.11 -1.82 -29.76
CA LEU A 52 14.16 -0.99 -30.50
C LEU A 52 13.36 -0.08 -29.56
N PHE A 53 12.80 -0.66 -28.48
CA PHE A 53 11.99 0.09 -27.51
C PHE A 53 12.82 1.07 -26.70
N ASN A 54 14.03 0.70 -26.26
CA ASN A 54 14.92 1.61 -25.54
C ASN A 54 15.35 2.80 -26.40
N ARG A 55 15.59 2.60 -27.69
CA ARG A 55 15.87 3.70 -28.62
C ARG A 55 14.68 4.64 -28.77
N ALA A 56 13.46 4.09 -28.89
CA ALA A 56 12.25 4.90 -28.97
C ALA A 56 12.00 5.72 -27.70
N LEU A 57 12.24 5.16 -26.53
CA LEU A 57 12.19 5.88 -25.26
C LEU A 57 13.21 7.02 -25.21
N ALA A 58 14.47 6.73 -25.54
CA ALA A 58 15.54 7.74 -25.56
C ALA A 58 15.28 8.87 -26.59
N GLN A 59 14.70 8.56 -27.75
CA GLN A 59 14.34 9.56 -28.78
C GLN A 59 13.23 10.50 -28.31
N ASN A 60 12.46 10.11 -27.30
CA ASN A 60 11.41 10.93 -26.66
C ASN A 60 11.85 11.48 -25.29
N ASP A 61 13.15 11.57 -25.03
CA ASP A 61 13.75 12.15 -23.83
C ASP A 61 13.40 11.41 -22.52
N PHE A 62 12.98 10.15 -22.59
CA PHE A 62 12.78 9.31 -21.40
C PHE A 62 14.12 9.03 -20.70
N VAL A 63 14.21 9.31 -19.42
CA VAL A 63 15.43 9.12 -18.61
C VAL A 63 15.24 7.94 -17.64
N PRO A 64 15.89 6.79 -17.89
CA PRO A 64 15.80 5.65 -16.97
C PRO A 64 16.40 5.99 -15.59
N PRO A 65 16.03 5.22 -14.54
CA PRO A 65 15.06 4.14 -14.55
C PRO A 65 13.62 4.64 -14.55
N MET A 66 12.69 3.77 -14.95
CA MET A 66 11.26 3.96 -14.70
C MET A 66 10.99 3.96 -13.19
N THR A 67 10.27 4.95 -12.70
CA THR A 67 9.94 5.07 -11.27
C THR A 67 8.54 4.58 -10.93
N ARG A 68 7.61 4.72 -11.85
CA ARG A 68 6.22 4.28 -11.70
C ARG A 68 5.64 3.82 -13.01
N ILE A 69 4.72 2.85 -12.92
CA ILE A 69 3.97 2.33 -14.06
C ILE A 69 2.50 2.16 -13.70
N TRP A 70 1.63 2.50 -14.63
CA TRP A 70 0.19 2.31 -14.53
C TRP A 70 -0.37 1.83 -15.86
N SER A 71 -1.43 1.04 -15.79
CA SER A 71 -2.16 0.58 -16.97
C SER A 71 -3.63 0.34 -16.66
N PRO A 72 -4.51 0.40 -17.66
CA PRO A 72 -5.87 -0.08 -17.54
C PRO A 72 -5.92 -1.55 -17.12
N ALA A 73 -6.89 -1.90 -16.28
CA ALA A 73 -7.07 -3.30 -15.85
C ALA A 73 -7.76 -4.15 -16.93
N ASN A 74 -8.65 -3.54 -17.71
CA ASN A 74 -9.29 -4.25 -18.79
C ASN A 74 -8.40 -4.29 -20.04
N ARG A 75 -8.50 -5.39 -20.76
CA ARG A 75 -7.61 -5.69 -21.89
C ARG A 75 -7.82 -4.75 -23.09
N THR A 76 -9.07 -4.39 -23.38
CA THR A 76 -9.39 -3.52 -24.52
C THR A 76 -8.76 -2.14 -24.33
N ASP A 77 -8.88 -1.58 -23.12
CA ASP A 77 -8.24 -0.29 -22.84
C ASP A 77 -6.71 -0.44 -22.77
N LEU A 78 -6.17 -1.55 -22.27
CA LEU A 78 -4.73 -1.80 -22.26
C LEU A 78 -4.17 -1.87 -23.69
N GLU A 79 -4.86 -2.54 -24.61
CA GLU A 79 -4.49 -2.58 -26.03
C GLU A 79 -4.50 -1.19 -26.67
N GLN A 80 -5.53 -0.39 -26.38
CA GLN A 80 -5.69 0.94 -26.97
C GLN A 80 -4.79 1.99 -26.32
N GLN A 81 -4.65 1.96 -25.01
CA GLN A 81 -3.98 3.00 -24.24
C GLN A 81 -2.52 2.65 -23.87
N GLY A 82 -2.19 1.37 -23.75
CA GLY A 82 -0.86 0.92 -23.32
C GLY A 82 -0.56 1.23 -21.86
N PHE A 83 0.70 1.49 -21.57
CA PHE A 83 1.21 1.80 -20.25
C PHE A 83 1.50 3.28 -20.09
N PHE A 84 1.27 3.79 -18.90
CA PHE A 84 1.66 5.14 -18.46
C PHE A 84 2.84 5.02 -17.51
N LEU A 85 3.92 5.75 -17.78
CA LEU A 85 5.23 5.58 -17.15
C LEU A 85 5.73 6.92 -16.61
N ASN A 86 6.28 6.93 -15.40
CA ASN A 86 7.15 8.02 -14.97
C ASN A 86 8.62 7.63 -15.15
N ASP A 87 9.40 8.54 -15.67
CA ASP A 87 10.85 8.42 -15.73
C ASP A 87 11.51 8.85 -14.39
N SER A 88 12.85 8.82 -14.32
CA SER A 88 13.59 9.22 -13.12
C SER A 88 13.50 10.71 -12.80
N LYS A 89 13.06 11.54 -13.74
CA LYS A 89 12.81 12.98 -13.58
C LYS A 89 11.35 13.30 -13.27
N GLY A 90 10.49 12.26 -13.16
CA GLY A 90 9.05 12.42 -12.94
C GLY A 90 8.28 12.85 -14.19
N ASN A 91 8.87 12.82 -15.38
CA ASN A 91 8.14 13.09 -16.61
C ASN A 91 7.22 11.92 -16.93
N LEU A 92 6.04 12.22 -17.47
CA LEU A 92 5.03 11.23 -17.81
C LEU A 92 5.11 10.86 -19.29
N PHE A 93 5.08 9.57 -19.56
CA PHE A 93 5.06 9.01 -20.91
C PHE A 93 3.96 7.97 -21.05
N ARG A 94 3.49 7.82 -22.25
CA ARG A 94 2.68 6.68 -22.66
C ARG A 94 3.50 5.77 -23.56
N LEU A 95 3.48 4.48 -23.25
CA LEU A 95 4.13 3.44 -24.04
C LEU A 95 3.07 2.46 -24.54
N SER A 96 3.00 2.30 -25.85
CA SER A 96 2.18 1.29 -26.50
C SER A 96 2.93 0.65 -27.66
N MET A 97 2.34 -0.37 -28.26
CA MET A 97 2.91 -1.05 -29.43
C MET A 97 1.88 -1.03 -30.56
N SER A 98 2.33 -0.81 -31.78
CA SER A 98 1.51 -0.86 -32.99
C SER A 98 2.28 -1.57 -34.08
N GLU A 99 1.75 -2.66 -34.62
CA GLU A 99 2.39 -3.49 -35.66
C GLU A 99 3.82 -3.92 -35.29
N GLY A 100 4.02 -4.27 -34.02
CA GLY A 100 5.33 -4.67 -33.48
C GLY A 100 6.30 -3.52 -33.18
N ALA A 101 5.96 -2.28 -33.55
CA ALA A 101 6.78 -1.10 -33.31
C ALA A 101 6.39 -0.35 -32.04
N PRO A 102 7.37 0.22 -31.30
CA PRO A 102 7.09 1.05 -30.13
C PRO A 102 6.42 2.36 -30.51
N VAL A 103 5.41 2.75 -29.75
CA VAL A 103 4.81 4.09 -29.80
C VAL A 103 5.01 4.72 -28.44
N VAL A 104 5.87 5.73 -28.36
CA VAL A 104 6.18 6.48 -27.15
C VAL A 104 5.68 7.91 -27.32
N GLU A 105 4.83 8.33 -26.40
CA GLU A 105 4.26 9.68 -26.40
C GLU A 105 4.59 10.36 -25.07
N PRO A 106 5.34 11.47 -25.05
CA PRO A 106 5.44 12.30 -23.87
C PRO A 106 4.07 12.93 -23.57
N LEU A 107 3.67 12.90 -22.33
CA LEU A 107 2.40 13.44 -21.87
C LEU A 107 2.63 14.63 -20.92
N ASN A 108 1.74 15.60 -20.98
CA ASN A 108 1.72 16.66 -19.98
C ASN A 108 1.34 16.09 -18.61
N ARG A 109 1.83 16.75 -17.57
CA ARG A 109 1.44 16.47 -16.19
C ARG A 109 0.39 17.48 -15.74
N PRO A 110 -0.54 17.11 -14.85
CA PRO A 110 -1.49 18.07 -14.31
C PRO A 110 -0.75 19.14 -13.50
N ASP A 111 -0.91 20.41 -13.87
CA ASP A 111 -0.26 21.58 -13.24
C ASP A 111 1.26 21.40 -13.03
N ASP A 112 1.96 20.70 -13.94
CA ASP A 112 3.37 20.30 -13.85
C ASP A 112 3.75 19.49 -12.61
N LYS A 113 2.76 18.93 -11.91
CA LYS A 113 2.95 18.13 -10.70
C LYS A 113 3.22 16.65 -11.03
N GLU A 114 4.03 16.02 -10.20
CA GLU A 114 4.29 14.58 -10.32
C GLU A 114 3.06 13.77 -9.92
N ILE A 115 2.70 12.77 -10.77
CA ILE A 115 1.60 11.86 -10.50
C ILE A 115 2.10 10.76 -9.55
N LEU A 116 1.40 10.63 -8.41
CA LEU A 116 1.62 9.58 -7.43
C LEU A 116 0.89 8.29 -7.79
N LEU A 117 -0.36 8.43 -8.26
CA LEU A 117 -1.25 7.32 -8.57
C LEU A 117 -2.11 7.68 -9.78
N MET A 118 -2.32 6.71 -10.66
CA MET A 118 -3.30 6.78 -11.74
C MET A 118 -4.25 5.59 -11.61
N SER A 119 -5.53 5.87 -11.46
CA SER A 119 -6.59 4.85 -11.37
C SER A 119 -7.45 4.92 -12.61
N PHE A 120 -7.45 3.85 -13.39
CA PHE A 120 -8.25 3.76 -14.60
C PHE A 120 -9.69 3.40 -14.28
N CYS A 121 -10.61 3.99 -15.01
CA CYS A 121 -12.04 3.86 -14.81
C CYS A 121 -12.71 3.37 -16.10
N ASP A 122 -13.77 2.58 -15.93
CA ASP A 122 -14.55 2.05 -17.04
C ASP A 122 -15.71 3.01 -17.40
N GLU A 123 -15.45 4.32 -17.32
CA GLU A 123 -16.41 5.37 -17.64
C GLU A 123 -16.26 5.82 -19.10
N GLU A 124 -17.37 6.18 -19.74
CA GLU A 124 -17.36 6.65 -21.14
C GLU A 124 -16.64 8.00 -21.28
N ASP A 125 -16.79 8.88 -20.28
CA ASP A 125 -16.36 10.27 -20.38
C ASP A 125 -14.84 10.44 -20.14
N PHE A 126 -14.22 9.56 -19.35
CA PHE A 126 -12.82 9.70 -19.00
C PHE A 126 -12.09 8.37 -18.83
N LEU A 127 -10.78 8.43 -18.97
CA LEU A 127 -9.88 7.28 -18.93
C LEU A 127 -9.44 6.95 -17.50
N ALA A 128 -9.03 7.96 -16.75
CA ALA A 128 -8.42 7.76 -15.45
C ALA A 128 -8.59 8.96 -14.52
N ILE A 129 -8.42 8.71 -13.24
CA ILE A 129 -8.19 9.73 -12.21
C ILE A 129 -6.71 9.69 -11.84
N ALA A 130 -6.02 10.80 -12.02
CA ALA A 130 -4.65 11.00 -11.58
C ALA A 130 -4.63 11.72 -10.24
N VAL A 131 -3.81 11.23 -9.32
CA VAL A 131 -3.58 11.83 -8.00
C VAL A 131 -2.12 12.25 -7.94
N THR A 132 -1.87 13.49 -7.60
CA THR A 132 -0.53 14.05 -7.51
C THR A 132 0.09 13.85 -6.13
N THR A 133 1.38 14.08 -6.01
CA THR A 133 2.14 13.89 -4.76
C THR A 133 1.67 14.80 -3.61
N ASP A 134 1.04 15.92 -3.91
CA ASP A 134 0.40 16.82 -2.94
C ASP A 134 -1.07 16.45 -2.62
N GLY A 135 -1.59 15.41 -3.27
CA GLY A 135 -2.90 14.84 -3.00
C GLY A 135 -4.04 15.48 -3.78
N ASP A 136 -3.76 16.40 -4.70
CA ASP A 136 -4.76 16.89 -5.65
C ASP A 136 -5.16 15.77 -6.61
N SER A 137 -6.42 15.78 -7.04
CA SER A 137 -6.97 14.81 -7.98
C SER A 137 -7.42 15.47 -9.27
N TYR A 138 -7.14 14.79 -10.36
CA TYR A 138 -7.41 15.26 -11.72
C TYR A 138 -8.05 14.16 -12.54
N LEU A 139 -8.95 14.54 -13.41
CA LEU A 139 -9.60 13.68 -14.36
C LEU A 139 -8.83 13.74 -15.69
N LEU A 140 -8.49 12.58 -16.24
CA LEU A 140 -7.89 12.44 -17.57
C LEU A 140 -8.95 11.97 -18.55
N PRO A 141 -9.36 12.78 -19.54
CA PRO A 141 -10.32 12.36 -20.56
C PRO A 141 -9.77 11.23 -21.44
N ARG A 142 -10.65 10.50 -22.14
CA ARG A 142 -10.23 9.39 -23.02
C ARG A 142 -9.40 9.86 -24.21
N ASP A 143 -9.66 11.06 -24.72
CA ASP A 143 -8.87 11.68 -25.80
C ASP A 143 -7.54 12.27 -25.34
N ARG A 144 -7.28 12.28 -24.02
CA ARG A 144 -6.07 12.81 -23.38
C ARG A 144 -5.81 14.29 -23.69
N SER A 145 -6.85 15.05 -24.00
CA SER A 145 -6.78 16.47 -24.35
C SER A 145 -6.25 17.38 -23.23
N GLY A 146 -6.14 16.86 -22.01
CA GLY A 146 -5.65 17.59 -20.84
C GLY A 146 -6.17 17.01 -19.54
N TYR A 147 -5.86 17.67 -18.45
CA TYR A 147 -6.35 17.29 -17.12
C TYR A 147 -7.35 18.30 -16.60
N SER A 148 -8.43 17.81 -16.00
CA SER A 148 -9.41 18.64 -15.31
C SER A 148 -9.32 18.40 -13.81
N ARG A 149 -9.01 19.45 -13.03
CA ARG A 149 -8.92 19.34 -11.56
C ARG A 149 -10.27 18.99 -10.96
N LEU A 150 -10.30 17.98 -10.10
CA LEU A 150 -11.50 17.59 -9.36
C LEU A 150 -11.61 18.41 -8.07
N PRO A 151 -12.80 18.95 -7.75
CA PRO A 151 -13.02 19.71 -6.51
C PRO A 151 -13.22 18.78 -5.30
N LEU A 152 -12.29 17.85 -5.11
CA LEU A 152 -12.35 16.81 -4.10
C LEU A 152 -11.31 17.04 -3.01
N PRO A 153 -11.54 16.55 -1.77
CA PRO A 153 -10.50 16.51 -0.76
C PRO A 153 -9.38 15.56 -1.18
N SER A 154 -8.21 15.73 -0.57
CA SER A 154 -7.06 14.87 -0.85
C SER A 154 -7.39 13.39 -0.72
N PHE A 155 -6.90 12.59 -1.67
CA PHE A 155 -7.04 11.13 -1.70
C PHE A 155 -5.98 10.41 -0.88
N LEU A 156 -4.95 11.12 -0.42
CA LEU A 156 -3.85 10.52 0.33
C LEU A 156 -4.36 9.83 1.61
N GLY A 157 -3.97 8.57 1.79
CA GLY A 157 -4.36 7.76 2.95
C GLY A 157 -5.84 7.39 3.00
N LYS A 158 -6.55 7.44 1.86
CA LYS A 158 -7.97 7.09 1.77
C LYS A 158 -8.19 6.02 0.69
N SER A 159 -9.19 5.19 0.90
CA SER A 159 -9.80 4.41 -0.17
C SER A 159 -10.81 5.28 -0.90
N VAL A 160 -10.78 5.24 -2.21
CA VAL A 160 -11.68 6.05 -3.04
C VAL A 160 -12.47 5.12 -3.95
N SER A 161 -13.78 5.25 -3.92
CA SER A 161 -14.66 4.62 -4.89
C SER A 161 -15.42 5.69 -5.68
N LEU A 162 -15.61 5.41 -6.96
CA LEU A 162 -16.34 6.23 -7.88
C LEU A 162 -17.52 5.43 -8.43
N SER A 163 -18.67 6.06 -8.49
CA SER A 163 -19.80 5.61 -9.29
C SER A 163 -20.42 6.82 -9.99
N GLY A 164 -21.07 6.58 -11.11
CA GLY A 164 -21.67 7.66 -11.88
C GLY A 164 -23.07 7.32 -12.35
N ASN A 165 -23.84 8.36 -12.69
CA ASN A 165 -25.07 8.25 -13.47
C ASN A 165 -25.05 9.29 -14.58
N LEU A 166 -26.14 9.45 -15.29
CA LEU A 166 -26.24 10.39 -16.42
C LEU A 166 -25.92 11.86 -16.04
N PHE A 167 -26.15 12.25 -14.78
CA PHE A 167 -26.04 13.66 -14.34
C PHE A 167 -24.89 13.93 -13.39
N TYR A 168 -24.48 12.93 -12.58
CA TYR A 168 -23.57 13.11 -11.44
C TYR A 168 -22.53 12.01 -11.35
N TYR A 169 -21.38 12.38 -10.76
CA TYR A 169 -20.39 11.47 -10.23
C TYR A 169 -20.47 11.47 -8.70
N PHE A 170 -20.38 10.29 -8.11
CA PHE A 170 -20.42 10.06 -6.67
C PHE A 170 -19.07 9.52 -6.20
N PHE A 171 -18.38 10.30 -5.42
CA PHE A 171 -17.13 9.88 -4.80
C PHE A 171 -17.37 9.51 -3.34
N THR A 172 -16.91 8.33 -2.95
CA THR A 172 -16.84 7.92 -1.55
C THR A 172 -15.39 7.81 -1.16
N LEU A 173 -14.97 8.62 -0.19
CA LEU A 173 -13.61 8.65 0.31
C LEU A 173 -13.62 8.13 1.76
N GLU A 174 -13.04 6.96 1.96
CA GLU A 174 -12.99 6.28 3.24
C GLU A 174 -11.60 6.41 3.86
N SER A 175 -11.56 6.80 5.12
CA SER A 175 -10.38 6.83 5.98
C SER A 175 -10.65 6.06 7.28
N ASP A 176 -9.64 5.90 8.11
CA ASP A 176 -9.80 5.22 9.41
C ASP A 176 -10.83 5.88 10.34
N ASP A 177 -11.05 7.18 10.19
CA ASP A 177 -11.85 7.98 11.13
C ASP A 177 -13.17 8.49 10.52
N SER A 178 -13.28 8.49 9.19
CA SER A 178 -14.44 9.10 8.53
C SER A 178 -14.66 8.56 7.11
N THR A 179 -15.91 8.60 6.69
CA THR A 179 -16.30 8.43 5.28
C THR A 179 -16.87 9.74 4.77
N GLN A 180 -16.33 10.22 3.64
CA GLN A 180 -16.78 11.43 2.97
C GLN A 180 -17.47 11.05 1.65
N TYR A 181 -18.65 11.57 1.45
CA TYR A 181 -19.42 11.44 0.22
C TYR A 181 -19.42 12.78 -0.49
N VAL A 182 -18.97 12.81 -1.73
CA VAL A 182 -18.93 14.02 -2.54
C VAL A 182 -19.63 13.74 -3.85
N VAL A 183 -20.58 14.61 -4.18
CA VAL A 183 -21.33 14.58 -5.44
C VAL A 183 -20.92 15.75 -6.27
N ILE A 184 -20.51 15.51 -7.51
CA ILE A 184 -20.21 16.53 -8.50
C ILE A 184 -21.04 16.30 -9.77
N ASP A 185 -21.37 17.38 -10.46
CA ASP A 185 -22.07 17.28 -11.74
C ASP A 185 -21.10 16.91 -12.88
N LYS A 186 -21.63 16.64 -14.07
CA LYS A 186 -20.82 16.33 -15.27
C LYS A 186 -19.96 17.51 -15.74
N SER A 187 -20.20 18.73 -15.23
CA SER A 187 -19.34 19.90 -15.44
C SER A 187 -18.27 20.05 -14.34
N LEU A 188 -18.07 19.04 -13.53
CA LEU A 188 -17.13 18.97 -12.41
C LEU A 188 -17.38 20.03 -11.30
N ARG A 189 -18.62 20.50 -11.14
CA ARG A 189 -18.98 21.42 -10.05
C ARG A 189 -19.48 20.63 -8.84
N PRO A 190 -19.03 20.99 -7.63
CA PRO A 190 -19.51 20.34 -6.42
C PRO A 190 -21.00 20.64 -6.22
N VAL A 191 -21.82 19.59 -6.07
CA VAL A 191 -23.25 19.66 -5.83
C VAL A 191 -23.57 19.46 -4.37
N ASN A 192 -22.95 18.45 -3.75
CA ASN A 192 -23.19 18.11 -2.35
C ASN A 192 -21.95 17.46 -1.73
N ARG A 193 -21.81 17.61 -0.41
CA ARG A 193 -20.78 16.94 0.40
C ARG A 193 -21.37 16.54 1.73
N TYR A 194 -21.15 15.31 2.12
CA TYR A 194 -21.52 14.79 3.42
C TYR A 194 -20.36 14.03 4.04
N THR A 195 -20.16 14.17 5.34
CA THR A 195 -19.11 13.46 6.08
C THR A 195 -19.73 12.75 7.27
N THR A 196 -19.51 11.45 7.37
CA THR A 196 -19.87 10.65 8.54
C THR A 196 -18.60 10.20 9.26
N LYS A 197 -18.61 10.23 10.58
CA LYS A 197 -17.53 9.64 11.36
C LYS A 197 -17.73 8.12 11.37
N GLN A 198 -16.67 7.39 11.10
CA GLN A 198 -16.69 5.95 11.38
C GLN A 198 -16.63 5.75 12.89
N VAL A 199 -17.77 5.39 13.46
CA VAL A 199 -17.82 4.88 14.82
C VAL A 199 -17.38 3.42 14.72
N THR A 200 -16.09 3.14 14.87
CA THR A 200 -15.67 1.78 15.21
C THR A 200 -16.29 1.48 16.56
N PRO A 201 -17.21 0.51 16.67
CA PRO A 201 -17.73 0.12 17.96
C PRO A 201 -16.52 -0.32 18.78
N GLU A 202 -16.15 0.49 19.79
CA GLU A 202 -15.19 0.00 20.76
C GLU A 202 -15.84 -1.23 21.41
N PRO A 203 -15.15 -2.37 21.45
CA PRO A 203 -15.68 -3.52 22.15
C PRO A 203 -15.98 -3.07 23.58
N ALA A 204 -17.18 -3.38 24.08
CA ALA A 204 -17.66 -2.98 25.41
C ALA A 204 -16.64 -3.30 26.52
N PHE A 205 -15.74 -4.25 26.26
CA PHE A 205 -14.59 -4.57 27.08
C PHE A 205 -13.40 -5.01 26.17
N ASP A 206 -12.39 -4.16 26.09
CA ASP A 206 -11.15 -4.48 25.37
C ASP A 206 -10.10 -5.04 26.33
N PHE A 207 -10.13 -6.35 26.52
CA PHE A 207 -9.18 -7.06 27.38
C PHE A 207 -7.71 -6.84 26.95
N SER A 208 -7.48 -6.65 25.67
CA SER A 208 -6.14 -6.43 25.14
C SER A 208 -5.53 -5.09 25.59
N ALA A 209 -6.37 -4.09 25.91
CA ALA A 209 -5.92 -2.79 26.42
C ALA A 209 -5.30 -2.87 27.83
N TYR A 210 -5.62 -3.92 28.57
CA TYR A 210 -5.07 -4.17 29.90
C TYR A 210 -3.76 -4.96 29.88
N LEU A 211 -3.58 -5.80 28.85
CA LEU A 211 -2.41 -6.69 28.76
C LEU A 211 -1.27 -6.10 27.93
N PHE A 212 -1.60 -5.29 26.91
CA PHE A 212 -0.63 -4.82 25.94
C PHE A 212 -0.57 -3.28 25.93
N PRO A 213 0.57 -2.68 26.37
CA PRO A 213 0.74 -1.23 26.39
C PRO A 213 0.83 -0.63 24.99
N VAL A 214 1.30 -1.43 24.02
CA VAL A 214 1.45 -1.03 22.62
C VAL A 214 0.77 -2.08 21.75
N ARG A 215 -0.07 -1.61 20.85
CA ARG A 215 -0.76 -2.45 19.87
C ARG A 215 -0.40 -1.99 18.47
N ILE A 216 -0.01 -2.94 17.66
CA ILE A 216 0.26 -2.72 16.24
C ILE A 216 -0.94 -3.25 15.48
N THR A 217 -1.64 -2.38 14.78
CA THR A 217 -2.78 -2.75 13.94
C THR A 217 -2.46 -2.39 12.50
N GLN A 218 -2.87 -3.26 11.57
CA GLN A 218 -2.78 -2.95 10.15
C GLN A 218 -4.06 -2.25 9.74
N SER A 219 -3.92 -1.02 9.23
CA SER A 219 -5.01 -0.29 8.60
C SER A 219 -5.06 -0.61 7.11
N ALA A 220 -6.25 -0.74 6.55
CA ALA A 220 -6.43 -0.90 5.11
C ALA A 220 -5.99 0.34 4.31
N TYR A 221 -5.96 1.52 4.94
CA TYR A 221 -5.75 2.81 4.26
C TYR A 221 -4.38 3.44 4.55
N THR A 222 -3.88 3.29 5.78
CA THR A 222 -2.67 3.98 6.24
C THR A 222 -1.49 3.03 6.55
N GLY A 223 -1.65 1.72 6.30
CA GLY A 223 -0.64 0.73 6.60
C GLY A 223 -0.58 0.37 8.09
N ILE A 224 0.61 0.41 8.69
CA ILE A 224 0.81 0.05 10.10
C ILE A 224 0.46 1.22 11.00
N LYS A 225 -0.49 1.01 11.93
CA LYS A 225 -0.88 1.98 12.96
C LYS A 225 -0.47 1.48 14.34
N VAL A 226 0.31 2.28 15.05
CA VAL A 226 0.72 1.99 16.43
C VAL A 226 -0.21 2.73 17.37
N ARG A 227 -0.89 2.01 18.26
CA ARG A 227 -1.73 2.59 19.30
C ARG A 227 -1.10 2.34 20.67
N ILE A 228 -0.94 3.39 21.44
CA ILE A 228 -0.51 3.32 22.83
C ILE A 228 -1.77 3.18 23.71
N GLY A 229 -1.81 2.15 24.56
CA GLY A 229 -2.91 1.91 25.48
C GLY A 229 -2.94 2.90 26.63
N ASP A 230 -4.02 2.84 27.46
CA ASP A 230 -4.15 3.64 28.66
C ASP A 230 -3.14 3.18 29.73
N PRO A 231 -2.18 4.05 30.14
CA PRO A 231 -1.14 3.67 31.09
C PRO A 231 -1.70 3.18 32.44
N ALA A 232 -2.83 3.74 32.90
CA ALA A 232 -3.41 3.37 34.17
C ALA A 232 -3.95 1.92 34.20
N LYS A 233 -4.61 1.52 33.10
CA LYS A 233 -5.12 0.14 32.93
C LYS A 233 -3.99 -0.88 32.88
N PHE A 234 -2.96 -0.58 32.10
CA PHE A 234 -1.78 -1.41 31.96
C PHE A 234 -1.02 -1.54 33.28
N LEU A 235 -0.78 -0.44 34.00
CA LEU A 235 -0.06 -0.45 35.26
C LEU A 235 -0.77 -1.30 36.31
N PHE A 236 -2.11 -1.22 36.39
CA PHE A 236 -2.90 -2.02 37.32
C PHE A 236 -2.71 -3.52 37.10
N VAL A 237 -2.79 -3.98 35.84
CA VAL A 237 -2.61 -5.41 35.52
C VAL A 237 -1.19 -5.85 35.77
N ASN A 238 -0.19 -5.00 35.42
CA ASN A 238 1.21 -5.32 35.68
C ASN A 238 1.51 -5.52 37.16
N LEU A 239 0.94 -4.70 38.03
CA LEU A 239 1.09 -4.87 39.48
C LEU A 239 0.47 -6.18 39.98
N LEU A 240 -0.68 -6.58 39.43
CA LEU A 240 -1.29 -7.88 39.76
C LEU A 240 -0.41 -9.05 39.28
N LEU A 241 0.12 -8.98 38.07
CA LEU A 241 1.02 -10.00 37.53
C LEU A 241 2.36 -10.06 38.29
N ALA A 242 2.88 -8.92 38.72
CA ALA A 242 4.08 -8.84 39.55
C ALA A 242 3.86 -9.49 40.93
N LEU A 243 2.72 -9.21 41.58
CA LEU A 243 2.35 -9.84 42.83
C LEU A 243 2.20 -11.37 42.70
N LEU A 244 1.54 -11.80 41.63
CA LEU A 244 1.37 -13.24 41.34
C LEU A 244 2.74 -13.90 41.13
N THR A 245 3.65 -13.26 40.33
CA THR A 245 4.98 -13.75 40.12
C THR A 245 5.79 -13.86 41.39
N PHE A 246 5.70 -12.85 42.26
CA PHE A 246 6.35 -12.88 43.57
C PHE A 246 5.86 -14.07 44.43
N CYS A 247 4.53 -14.30 44.50
CA CYS A 247 3.95 -15.41 45.25
C CYS A 247 4.44 -16.77 44.70
N ILE A 248 4.46 -16.95 43.36
CA ILE A 248 4.90 -18.19 42.71
C ILE A 248 6.40 -18.42 43.03
N ARG A 249 7.26 -17.40 42.83
CA ARG A 249 8.70 -17.52 43.10
C ARG A 249 9.00 -17.81 44.57
N ARG A 250 8.21 -17.23 45.50
CA ARG A 250 8.31 -17.52 46.91
C ARG A 250 7.93 -18.98 47.25
N GLN A 251 6.87 -19.49 46.65
CA GLN A 251 6.50 -20.92 46.82
C GLN A 251 7.57 -21.86 46.26
N GLN A 252 8.20 -21.48 45.16
CA GLN A 252 9.29 -22.24 44.53
C GLN A 252 10.62 -22.16 45.31
N LYS A 253 10.66 -21.42 46.43
CA LYS A 253 11.85 -21.24 47.30
C LYS A 253 13.06 -20.64 46.60
N TYR A 254 12.85 -19.76 45.63
CA TYR A 254 13.96 -18.99 45.00
C TYR A 254 14.57 -17.99 46.01
N SER A 255 15.82 -17.55 45.74
CA SER A 255 16.47 -16.53 46.56
C SER A 255 15.68 -15.21 46.52
N VAL A 256 15.75 -14.40 47.56
CA VAL A 256 15.05 -13.12 47.65
C VAL A 256 15.41 -12.19 46.49
N GLU A 257 16.67 -12.22 46.07
CA GLU A 257 17.17 -11.43 44.94
C GLU A 257 16.46 -11.77 43.63
N VAL A 258 16.30 -13.07 43.30
CA VAL A 258 15.57 -13.54 42.12
C VAL A 258 14.09 -13.17 42.19
N GLN A 259 13.47 -13.32 43.38
CA GLN A 259 12.08 -12.92 43.55
C GLN A 259 11.85 -11.44 43.27
N LEU A 260 12.76 -10.56 43.76
CA LEU A 260 12.65 -9.11 43.56
C LEU A 260 12.93 -8.71 42.12
N ILE A 261 13.94 -9.30 41.49
CA ILE A 261 14.28 -9.00 40.11
C ILE A 261 13.15 -9.38 39.15
N ASP A 262 12.65 -10.61 39.26
CA ASP A 262 11.53 -11.08 38.44
C ASP A 262 10.27 -10.25 38.66
N THR A 263 9.95 -9.91 39.93
CA THR A 263 8.83 -9.04 40.24
C THR A 263 8.97 -7.67 39.61
N LEU A 264 10.15 -7.06 39.65
CA LEU A 264 10.42 -5.76 39.04
C LEU A 264 10.28 -5.81 37.51
N ILE A 265 10.84 -6.84 36.88
CA ILE A 265 10.74 -7.06 35.44
C ILE A 265 9.26 -7.18 35.03
N VAL A 266 8.47 -7.95 35.77
CA VAL A 266 7.03 -8.13 35.48
C VAL A 266 6.26 -6.85 35.74
N ALA A 267 6.58 -6.09 36.78
CA ALA A 267 5.95 -4.79 37.04
C ALA A 267 6.17 -3.78 35.90
N LEU A 268 7.35 -3.81 35.27
CA LEU A 268 7.69 -2.92 34.15
C LEU A 268 7.16 -3.43 32.81
N LEU A 269 7.30 -4.72 32.51
CA LEU A 269 7.04 -5.31 31.20
C LEU A 269 5.74 -6.13 31.12
N GLY A 270 5.01 -6.29 32.24
CA GLY A 270 3.73 -7.00 32.29
C GLY A 270 3.85 -8.46 31.85
N ILE A 271 2.93 -8.90 31.01
CA ILE A 271 2.86 -10.29 30.52
C ILE A 271 4.15 -10.72 29.78
N TYR A 272 4.83 -9.81 29.11
CA TYR A 272 6.10 -10.11 28.43
C TYR A 272 7.22 -10.38 29.46
N GLY A 273 7.27 -9.58 30.52
CA GLY A 273 8.20 -9.81 31.63
C GLY A 273 7.93 -11.13 32.35
N MET A 274 6.66 -11.46 32.53
CA MET A 274 6.25 -12.73 33.13
C MET A 274 6.66 -13.93 32.25
N ALA A 275 6.38 -13.86 30.95
CA ALA A 275 6.81 -14.90 30.00
C ALA A 275 8.33 -15.07 30.00
N GLY A 276 9.10 -13.98 29.99
CA GLY A 276 10.58 -14.01 30.08
C GLY A 276 11.08 -14.61 31.39
N ALA A 277 10.51 -14.20 32.52
CA ALA A 277 10.89 -14.70 33.86
C ALA A 277 10.67 -16.22 33.99
N PHE A 278 9.59 -16.76 33.41
CA PHE A 278 9.32 -18.20 33.46
C PHE A 278 10.03 -19.02 32.37
N ALA A 279 10.39 -18.41 31.25
CA ALA A 279 11.12 -19.07 30.17
C ALA A 279 12.62 -19.27 30.49
N ILE A 280 13.20 -18.41 31.36
CA ILE A 280 14.61 -18.49 31.72
C ILE A 280 14.76 -19.32 33.00
N PRO A 281 15.34 -20.53 32.94
CA PRO A 281 15.54 -21.34 34.13
C PRO A 281 16.66 -20.78 34.99
N TYR A 282 16.34 -20.24 36.16
CA TYR A 282 17.35 -19.93 37.16
C TYR A 282 17.87 -21.21 37.81
N ARG A 283 19.19 -21.31 37.97
CA ARG A 283 19.81 -22.40 38.73
C ARG A 283 19.34 -22.32 40.19
N ARG A 284 18.62 -23.32 40.63
CA ARG A 284 18.23 -23.48 42.02
C ARG A 284 19.49 -23.56 42.88
N ASN A 285 19.64 -22.71 43.89
CA ASN A 285 20.73 -22.79 44.84
C ASN A 285 20.52 -23.97 45.82
N ASP A 286 20.85 -25.17 45.42
CA ASP A 286 20.82 -26.38 46.26
C ASP A 286 21.95 -26.40 47.31
N LYS A 287 22.44 -25.24 47.74
CA LYS A 287 23.50 -25.14 48.78
C LYS A 287 22.90 -24.86 50.15
N LYS A 288 22.02 -25.71 50.68
CA LYS A 288 21.69 -25.74 52.13
C LYS A 288 21.19 -27.10 52.60
N GLU A 289 21.78 -28.20 52.18
CA GLU A 289 21.54 -29.50 52.81
C GLU A 289 22.81 -30.33 52.85
N LYS A 290 23.92 -29.79 53.41
CA LYS A 290 25.07 -30.58 53.85
C LYS A 290 25.72 -29.88 55.02
N HIS A 291 25.09 -29.88 56.16
CA HIS A 291 25.70 -29.81 57.48
C HIS A 291 24.65 -30.09 58.56
N SER A 292 24.33 -31.37 58.74
CA SER A 292 23.87 -31.93 60.00
C SER A 292 24.12 -33.44 59.91
N ILE A 293 25.34 -33.84 60.14
CA ILE A 293 25.67 -35.13 60.75
C ILE A 293 26.66 -34.82 61.87
#